data_832688da38c0434d1f3e2af1968bc9a3
#
_entry.id   832688da38c0434d1f3e2af1968bc9a3
#
_cell.length_a   1.000
_cell.length_b   1.000
_cell.length_c   1.000
_cell.angle_alpha   90.00
_cell.angle_beta   90.00
_cell.angle_gamma   90.00
#
_symmetry.space_group_name_H-M   'P 1'
#
loop_
_entity.id
_entity.type
_entity.pdbx_description
1 polymer ?
#
loop_
_entity_poly.entity_id
_entity_poly.type
_entity_poly.pdbx_seq_one_letter_code
_entity_poly.pdbx_strand_id
1 'polypeptide(L)'
;MPLAFLAPAVLLVVGINLYPAIFGIVTSLFETRYAQRMAFTGLSHYAELIRDERAIGALKTSLVFVSGSVSCAILVGLGLALLLARPWPLRNLFRTVLLTPWVISQTVTALLWGWLLNPLYGPISFALGELNLPQADLLGDPVTALPTIIGINVWHMFPFAMLLILAALQTIGSELVEASRIDGASAWQHFRYVTLPLLKRTIMMVAITLTIYSFSQVTLIYTLTGGGPLGATEALAVLAFKLAFTDWRIGYAATLGALIFALNLAFGAAYIRVLRSPT
;
A
#
# COMPACT_ATOMS: atom_id res chain seq x y z
N MET A 1 29.17 -3.14 26.49
CA MET A 1 28.70 -1.77 26.76
C MET A 1 27.81 -1.15 25.61
N PRO A 2 27.98 -1.43 24.31
CA PRO A 2 27.09 -0.81 23.28
C PRO A 2 25.60 -1.18 23.44
N LEU A 3 25.29 -2.41 23.91
CA LEU A 3 23.89 -2.85 24.08
C LEU A 3 23.12 -2.04 25.15
N ALA A 4 23.79 -1.52 26.18
CA ALA A 4 23.13 -0.72 27.21
C ALA A 4 22.62 0.64 26.69
N PHE A 5 23.30 1.23 25.70
CA PHE A 5 22.86 2.46 25.04
C PHE A 5 21.68 2.22 24.09
N LEU A 6 21.56 1.03 23.52
CA LEU A 6 20.43 0.65 22.66
C LEU A 6 19.20 0.20 23.44
N ALA A 7 19.38 -0.21 24.71
CA ALA A 7 18.31 -0.79 25.54
C ALA A 7 17.06 0.11 25.62
N PRO A 8 17.14 1.43 25.88
CA PRO A 8 15.95 2.27 25.96
C PRO A 8 15.18 2.32 24.65
N ALA A 9 15.88 2.43 23.49
CA ALA A 9 15.25 2.44 22.18
C ALA A 9 14.59 1.10 21.86
N VAL A 10 15.28 -0.01 22.16
CA VAL A 10 14.74 -1.37 21.94
C VAL A 10 13.52 -1.60 22.83
N LEU A 11 13.54 -1.21 24.09
CA LEU A 11 12.41 -1.34 25.01
C LEU A 11 11.19 -0.54 24.54
N LEU A 12 11.40 0.68 24.04
CA LEU A 12 10.32 1.50 23.49
C LEU A 12 9.74 0.85 22.22
N VAL A 13 10.56 0.42 21.27
CA VAL A 13 10.10 -0.22 20.03
C VAL A 13 9.35 -1.51 20.35
N VAL A 14 9.88 -2.35 21.21
CA VAL A 14 9.25 -3.61 21.65
C VAL A 14 7.95 -3.32 22.39
N GLY A 15 7.94 -2.39 23.34
CA GLY A 15 6.74 -2.06 24.11
C GLY A 15 5.62 -1.48 23.26
N ILE A 16 5.93 -0.54 22.36
CA ILE A 16 4.92 0.13 21.54
C ILE A 16 4.41 -0.76 20.40
N ASN A 17 5.25 -1.61 19.81
CA ASN A 17 4.84 -2.42 18.65
C ASN A 17 4.44 -3.85 19.03
N LEU A 18 5.21 -4.54 19.88
CA LEU A 18 4.91 -5.95 20.20
C LEU A 18 3.76 -6.10 21.20
N TYR A 19 3.64 -5.20 22.17
CA TYR A 19 2.55 -5.30 23.15
C TYR A 19 1.16 -5.21 22.50
N PRO A 20 0.85 -4.21 21.65
CA PRO A 20 -0.44 -4.16 20.96
C PRO A 20 -0.67 -5.34 20.01
N ALA A 21 0.38 -5.82 19.34
CA ALA A 21 0.27 -6.98 18.44
C ALA A 21 -0.08 -8.26 19.23
N ILE A 22 0.65 -8.54 20.32
CA ILE A 22 0.35 -9.68 21.20
C ILE A 22 -1.03 -9.52 21.84
N PHE A 23 -1.37 -8.32 22.32
CA PHE A 23 -2.68 -8.03 22.88
C PHE A 23 -3.81 -8.28 21.86
N GLY A 24 -3.65 -7.89 20.60
CA GLY A 24 -4.58 -8.18 19.51
C GLY A 24 -4.73 -9.68 19.27
N ILE A 25 -3.61 -10.41 19.14
CA ILE A 25 -3.63 -11.88 18.96
C ILE A 25 -4.30 -12.57 20.15
N VAL A 26 -4.00 -12.17 21.38
CA VAL A 26 -4.67 -12.74 22.56
C VAL A 26 -6.16 -12.40 22.56
N THR A 27 -6.54 -11.17 22.19
CA THR A 27 -7.94 -10.74 22.14
C THR A 27 -8.74 -11.53 21.09
N SER A 28 -8.12 -11.95 19.99
CA SER A 28 -8.77 -12.79 18.97
C SER A 28 -9.23 -14.16 19.46
N LEU A 29 -8.70 -14.62 20.60
CA LEU A 29 -9.06 -15.90 21.21
C LEU A 29 -10.23 -15.78 22.22
N PHE A 30 -10.75 -14.57 22.42
CA PHE A 30 -11.82 -14.30 23.35
C PHE A 30 -13.05 -13.73 22.64
N GLU A 31 -14.22 -14.14 23.05
CA GLU A 31 -15.44 -13.41 22.75
C GLU A 31 -15.39 -12.06 23.46
N THR A 32 -15.81 -11.00 22.75
CA THR A 32 -15.83 -9.65 23.30
C THR A 32 -17.22 -9.07 23.18
N ARG A 33 -17.66 -8.40 24.24
CA ARG A 33 -18.88 -7.59 24.21
C ARG A 33 -18.49 -6.16 24.57
N TYR A 34 -18.71 -5.24 23.62
CA TYR A 34 -18.09 -3.92 23.70
C TYR A 34 -16.56 -4.06 23.87
N ALA A 35 -15.93 -3.34 24.76
CA ALA A 35 -14.48 -3.45 25.01
C ALA A 35 -14.08 -4.53 26.04
N GLN A 36 -15.03 -5.35 26.55
CA GLN A 36 -14.75 -6.34 27.57
C GLN A 36 -14.57 -7.74 26.98
N ARG A 37 -13.52 -8.43 27.41
CA ARG A 37 -13.32 -9.86 27.14
C ARG A 37 -14.31 -10.66 28.00
N MET A 38 -15.08 -11.51 27.35
CA MET A 38 -16.06 -12.38 28.02
C MET A 38 -15.50 -13.80 28.16
N ALA A 39 -15.89 -14.72 27.30
CA ALA A 39 -15.50 -16.11 27.33
C ALA A 39 -14.26 -16.38 26.46
N PHE A 40 -13.41 -17.30 26.91
CA PHE A 40 -12.36 -17.84 26.06
C PHE A 40 -12.97 -18.77 25.00
N THR A 41 -12.85 -18.43 23.74
CA THR A 41 -13.43 -19.14 22.60
C THR A 41 -12.39 -19.90 21.76
N GLY A 42 -11.10 -19.75 22.11
CA GLY A 42 -10.02 -20.40 21.39
C GLY A 42 -9.98 -19.97 19.90
N LEU A 43 -10.04 -20.93 18.99
CA LEU A 43 -9.96 -20.71 17.55
C LEU A 43 -11.33 -20.56 16.85
N SER A 44 -12.43 -20.37 17.60
CA SER A 44 -13.76 -20.29 17.01
C SER A 44 -13.92 -19.14 16.01
N HIS A 45 -13.35 -17.97 16.29
CA HIS A 45 -13.35 -16.83 15.38
C HIS A 45 -12.57 -17.12 14.08
N TYR A 46 -11.50 -17.92 14.14
CA TYR A 46 -10.77 -18.35 12.94
C TYR A 46 -11.58 -19.35 12.11
N ALA A 47 -12.36 -20.23 12.77
CA ALA A 47 -13.27 -21.13 12.07
C ALA A 47 -14.45 -20.37 11.45
N GLU A 48 -14.97 -19.34 12.11
CA GLU A 48 -15.97 -18.41 11.56
C GLU A 48 -15.40 -17.68 10.32
N LEU A 49 -14.18 -17.13 10.41
CA LEU A 49 -13.52 -16.39 9.34
C LEU A 49 -13.44 -17.18 8.02
N ILE A 50 -13.15 -18.48 8.09
CA ILE A 50 -13.03 -19.33 6.88
C ILE A 50 -14.39 -19.54 6.20
N ARG A 51 -15.50 -19.37 6.91
CA ARG A 51 -16.86 -19.55 6.41
C ARG A 51 -17.58 -18.23 6.12
N ASP A 52 -17.03 -17.13 6.58
CA ASP A 52 -17.62 -15.80 6.41
C ASP A 52 -17.36 -15.29 4.98
N GLU A 53 -18.40 -15.30 4.16
CA GLU A 53 -18.34 -14.80 2.76
C GLU A 53 -17.89 -13.34 2.69
N ARG A 54 -18.26 -12.50 3.67
CA ARG A 54 -17.84 -11.11 3.76
C ARG A 54 -16.34 -10.99 3.99
N ALA A 55 -15.79 -11.81 4.90
CA ALA A 55 -14.34 -11.82 5.14
C ALA A 55 -13.56 -12.38 3.96
N ILE A 56 -14.08 -13.42 3.28
CA ILE A 56 -13.47 -13.95 2.04
C ILE A 56 -13.52 -12.91 0.92
N GLY A 57 -14.63 -12.19 0.78
CA GLY A 57 -14.77 -11.06 -0.15
C GLY A 57 -13.76 -9.95 0.14
N ALA A 58 -13.65 -9.54 1.39
CA ALA A 58 -12.70 -8.53 1.85
C ALA A 58 -11.23 -8.95 1.63
N LEU A 59 -10.90 -10.22 1.78
CA LEU A 59 -9.58 -10.76 1.45
C LEU A 59 -9.29 -10.63 -0.05
N LYS A 60 -10.22 -11.01 -0.93
CA LYS A 60 -10.07 -10.86 -2.39
C LYS A 60 -9.88 -9.41 -2.77
N THR A 61 -10.72 -8.51 -2.26
CA THR A 61 -10.61 -7.06 -2.47
C THR A 61 -9.24 -6.54 -1.99
N SER A 62 -8.76 -6.97 -0.82
CA SER A 62 -7.43 -6.59 -0.33
C SER A 62 -6.31 -7.06 -1.24
N LEU A 63 -6.36 -8.29 -1.73
CA LEU A 63 -5.33 -8.83 -2.63
C LEU A 63 -5.31 -8.07 -3.97
N VAL A 64 -6.47 -7.75 -4.55
CA VAL A 64 -6.56 -6.94 -5.78
C VAL A 64 -6.06 -5.52 -5.52
N PHE A 65 -6.51 -4.89 -4.43
CA PHE A 65 -6.08 -3.54 -4.06
C PHE A 65 -4.57 -3.45 -3.85
N VAL A 66 -3.99 -4.37 -3.07
CA VAL A 66 -2.56 -4.38 -2.76
C VAL A 66 -1.73 -4.67 -4.01
N SER A 67 -2.06 -5.73 -4.76
CA SER A 67 -1.31 -6.09 -5.96
C SER A 67 -1.36 -4.99 -7.04
N GLY A 68 -2.53 -4.41 -7.28
CA GLY A 68 -2.72 -3.30 -8.22
C GLY A 68 -1.97 -2.05 -7.76
N SER A 69 -2.16 -1.63 -6.52
CA SER A 69 -1.52 -0.42 -5.97
C SER A 69 0.00 -0.53 -5.96
N VAL A 70 0.55 -1.63 -5.46
CA VAL A 70 2.00 -1.82 -5.32
C VAL A 70 2.67 -1.91 -6.69
N SER A 71 2.13 -2.75 -7.58
CA SER A 71 2.71 -2.93 -8.92
C SER A 71 2.69 -1.62 -9.72
N CYS A 72 1.54 -0.94 -9.76
CA CYS A 72 1.41 0.30 -10.50
C CYS A 72 2.26 1.43 -9.87
N ALA A 73 2.32 1.56 -8.54
CA ALA A 73 3.15 2.57 -7.89
C ALA A 73 4.65 2.36 -8.17
N ILE A 74 5.12 1.10 -8.19
CA ILE A 74 6.50 0.78 -8.54
C ILE A 74 6.76 1.06 -10.03
N LEU A 75 5.86 0.69 -10.93
CA LEU A 75 6.04 0.94 -12.37
C LEU A 75 6.08 2.43 -12.69
N VAL A 76 5.14 3.22 -12.14
CA VAL A 76 5.11 4.68 -12.29
C VAL A 76 6.35 5.31 -11.66
N GLY A 77 6.67 4.90 -10.42
CA GLY A 77 7.85 5.37 -9.70
C GLY A 77 9.16 5.07 -10.42
N LEU A 78 9.32 3.86 -10.97
CA LEU A 78 10.49 3.47 -11.76
C LEU A 78 10.59 4.31 -13.05
N GLY A 79 9.49 4.44 -13.80
CA GLY A 79 9.46 5.24 -15.02
C GLY A 79 9.88 6.69 -14.76
N LEU A 80 9.31 7.32 -13.73
CA LEU A 80 9.65 8.69 -13.34
C LEU A 80 11.08 8.80 -12.80
N ALA A 81 11.55 7.83 -12.03
CA ALA A 81 12.92 7.80 -11.54
C ALA A 81 13.95 7.74 -12.69
N LEU A 82 13.71 6.90 -13.69
CA LEU A 82 14.55 6.80 -14.89
C LEU A 82 14.55 8.11 -15.69
N LEU A 83 13.41 8.78 -15.79
CA LEU A 83 13.30 10.08 -16.44
C LEU A 83 14.09 11.16 -15.68
N LEU A 84 13.92 11.23 -14.35
CA LEU A 84 14.58 12.22 -13.49
C LEU A 84 16.06 11.92 -13.20
N ALA A 85 16.54 10.72 -13.51
CA ALA A 85 17.95 10.37 -13.42
C ALA A 85 18.79 11.10 -14.49
N ARG A 86 18.18 11.44 -15.64
CA ARG A 86 18.87 12.18 -16.71
C ARG A 86 19.04 13.66 -16.33
N PRO A 87 20.17 14.28 -16.67
CA PRO A 87 20.36 15.72 -16.49
C PRO A 87 19.51 16.50 -17.51
N TRP A 88 18.57 17.31 -17.02
CA TRP A 88 17.79 18.23 -17.84
C TRP A 88 17.36 19.46 -17.02
N PRO A 89 17.07 20.58 -17.67
CA PRO A 89 16.66 21.80 -16.99
C PRO A 89 15.34 21.55 -16.24
N LEU A 90 15.17 22.19 -15.07
CA LEU A 90 13.96 22.09 -14.22
C LEU A 90 13.72 20.73 -13.54
N ARG A 91 14.60 19.72 -13.67
CA ARG A 91 14.43 18.41 -13.02
C ARG A 91 14.15 18.50 -11.51
N ASN A 92 14.76 19.46 -10.82
CA ASN A 92 14.57 19.65 -9.39
C ASN A 92 13.17 20.18 -9.08
N LEU A 93 12.62 21.07 -9.91
CA LEU A 93 11.24 21.54 -9.78
C LEU A 93 10.27 20.39 -9.97
N PHE A 94 10.42 19.59 -11.03
CA PHE A 94 9.57 18.41 -11.25
C PHE A 94 9.68 17.40 -10.13
N ARG A 95 10.88 17.15 -9.59
CA ARG A 95 11.06 16.30 -8.41
C ARG A 95 10.23 16.79 -7.23
N THR A 96 10.28 18.08 -6.93
CA THR A 96 9.52 18.67 -5.81
C THR A 96 8.02 18.56 -6.03
N VAL A 97 7.53 18.88 -7.22
CA VAL A 97 6.11 18.79 -7.56
C VAL A 97 5.60 17.33 -7.49
N LEU A 98 6.39 16.41 -8.03
CA LEU A 98 6.04 14.98 -8.02
C LEU A 98 6.05 14.36 -6.59
N LEU A 99 6.74 14.96 -5.63
CA LEU A 99 6.73 14.51 -4.23
C LEU A 99 5.51 15.01 -3.46
N THR A 100 4.81 16.04 -3.95
CA THR A 100 3.65 16.65 -3.27
C THR A 100 2.58 15.65 -2.84
N PRO A 101 2.15 14.68 -3.68
CA PRO A 101 1.11 13.73 -3.29
C PRO A 101 1.43 12.93 -2.02
N TRP A 102 2.68 12.55 -1.84
CA TRP A 102 3.11 11.73 -0.70
C TRP A 102 3.19 12.51 0.62
N VAL A 103 3.40 13.83 0.53
CA VAL A 103 3.47 14.70 1.72
C VAL A 103 2.07 15.03 2.27
N ILE A 104 1.04 14.98 1.43
CA ILE A 104 -0.35 15.22 1.82
C ILE A 104 -0.85 14.06 2.70
N SER A 105 -1.57 14.37 3.80
CA SER A 105 -2.16 13.30 4.62
C SER A 105 -3.19 12.50 3.82
N GLN A 106 -3.35 11.21 4.15
CA GLN A 106 -4.31 10.35 3.46
C GLN A 106 -5.76 10.82 3.58
N THR A 107 -6.13 11.40 4.72
CA THR A 107 -7.46 11.95 4.91
C THR A 107 -7.71 13.11 3.94
N VAL A 108 -6.74 14.02 3.81
CA VAL A 108 -6.84 15.14 2.85
C VAL A 108 -6.85 14.62 1.41
N THR A 109 -6.04 13.61 1.10
CA THR A 109 -6.07 12.94 -0.21
C THR A 109 -7.47 12.37 -0.52
N ALA A 110 -8.06 11.66 0.43
CA ALA A 110 -9.41 11.10 0.25
C ALA A 110 -10.47 12.19 0.04
N LEU A 111 -10.44 13.24 0.87
CA LEU A 111 -11.39 14.35 0.74
C LEU A 111 -11.22 15.11 -0.58
N LEU A 112 -9.97 15.36 -1.00
CA LEU A 112 -9.65 16.01 -2.26
C LEU A 112 -10.17 15.20 -3.45
N TRP A 113 -9.85 13.91 -3.52
CA TRP A 113 -10.29 13.06 -4.62
C TRP A 113 -11.79 12.79 -4.58
N GLY A 114 -12.39 12.66 -3.38
CA GLY A 114 -13.85 12.56 -3.21
C GLY A 114 -14.58 13.79 -3.74
N TRP A 115 -14.01 14.98 -3.53
CA TRP A 115 -14.54 16.21 -4.11
C TRP A 115 -14.31 16.29 -5.62
N LEU A 116 -13.09 16.00 -6.11
CA LEU A 116 -12.76 16.05 -7.53
C LEU A 116 -13.63 15.11 -8.38
N LEU A 117 -13.92 13.91 -7.86
CA LEU A 117 -14.68 12.86 -8.54
C LEU A 117 -16.19 12.91 -8.25
N ASN A 118 -16.67 13.92 -7.50
CA ASN A 118 -18.10 14.01 -7.20
C ASN A 118 -18.92 14.19 -8.49
N PRO A 119 -19.93 13.32 -8.77
CA PRO A 119 -20.65 13.36 -10.03
C PRO A 119 -21.53 14.60 -10.19
N LEU A 120 -21.92 15.28 -9.09
CA LEU A 120 -22.85 16.43 -9.13
C LEU A 120 -22.14 17.79 -9.23
N TYR A 121 -21.01 17.94 -8.54
CA TYR A 121 -20.34 19.24 -8.45
C TYR A 121 -18.80 19.15 -8.56
N GLY A 122 -18.29 17.98 -8.89
CA GLY A 122 -16.84 17.76 -8.99
C GLY A 122 -16.24 18.38 -10.25
N PRO A 123 -15.07 19.03 -10.17
CA PRO A 123 -14.40 19.63 -11.33
C PRO A 123 -14.16 18.65 -12.49
N ILE A 124 -13.89 17.37 -12.18
CA ILE A 124 -13.68 16.34 -13.22
C ILE A 124 -14.99 16.07 -13.96
N SER A 125 -16.10 15.91 -13.24
CA SER A 125 -17.42 15.68 -13.85
C SER A 125 -17.85 16.87 -14.70
N PHE A 126 -17.57 18.12 -14.23
CA PHE A 126 -17.83 19.33 -14.98
C PHE A 126 -17.01 19.35 -16.30
N ALA A 127 -15.70 19.07 -16.24
CA ALA A 127 -14.84 19.05 -17.42
C ALA A 127 -15.26 17.97 -18.43
N LEU A 128 -15.69 16.79 -17.96
CA LEU A 128 -16.22 15.73 -18.82
C LEU A 128 -17.52 16.18 -19.52
N GLY A 129 -18.40 16.87 -18.79
CA GLY A 129 -19.63 17.44 -19.37
C GLY A 129 -19.36 18.45 -20.48
N GLU A 130 -18.42 19.38 -20.31
CA GLU A 130 -17.98 20.33 -21.33
C GLU A 130 -17.42 19.64 -22.60
N LEU A 131 -16.79 18.48 -22.42
CA LEU A 131 -16.24 17.67 -23.53
C LEU A 131 -17.29 16.73 -24.15
N ASN A 132 -18.55 16.76 -23.72
CA ASN A 132 -19.63 15.84 -24.09
C ASN A 132 -19.27 14.36 -23.86
N LEU A 133 -18.45 14.07 -22.82
CA LEU A 133 -18.10 12.74 -22.39
C LEU A 133 -19.06 12.26 -21.29
N PRO A 134 -19.31 10.94 -21.19
CA PRO A 134 -20.17 10.38 -20.14
C PRO A 134 -19.66 10.76 -18.74
N GLN A 135 -20.54 11.35 -17.93
CA GLN A 135 -20.27 11.60 -16.51
C GLN A 135 -20.52 10.29 -15.77
N ALA A 136 -19.43 9.61 -15.39
CA ALA A 136 -19.50 8.37 -14.65
C ALA A 136 -19.31 8.62 -13.14
N ASP A 137 -20.16 8.02 -12.31
CA ASP A 137 -19.94 7.96 -10.86
C ASP A 137 -18.90 6.87 -10.56
N LEU A 138 -17.63 7.26 -10.66
CA LEU A 138 -16.50 6.35 -10.52
C LEU A 138 -16.37 5.71 -9.13
N LEU A 139 -16.90 6.35 -8.08
CA LEU A 139 -16.87 5.84 -6.71
C LEU A 139 -18.19 5.17 -6.31
N GLY A 140 -19.30 5.48 -6.98
CA GLY A 140 -20.61 4.90 -6.70
C GLY A 140 -20.94 3.64 -7.51
N ASP A 141 -20.17 3.29 -8.53
CA ASP A 141 -20.33 2.05 -9.30
C ASP A 141 -19.43 0.93 -8.76
N PRO A 142 -19.97 -0.26 -8.43
CA PRO A 142 -19.21 -1.41 -7.92
C PRO A 142 -18.04 -1.86 -8.81
N VAL A 143 -18.14 -1.64 -10.13
CA VAL A 143 -17.11 -2.08 -11.09
C VAL A 143 -15.93 -1.10 -11.11
N THR A 144 -16.19 0.20 -11.02
CA THR A 144 -15.18 1.25 -11.17
C THR A 144 -14.60 1.74 -9.83
N ALA A 145 -15.30 1.53 -8.72
CA ALA A 145 -14.89 2.07 -7.43
C ALA A 145 -13.51 1.55 -6.98
N LEU A 146 -13.27 0.24 -7.02
CA LEU A 146 -11.99 -0.34 -6.59
C LEU A 146 -10.82 0.08 -7.50
N PRO A 147 -10.91 0.00 -8.85
CA PRO A 147 -9.89 0.55 -9.74
C PRO A 147 -9.59 2.04 -9.51
N THR A 148 -10.62 2.85 -9.26
CA THR A 148 -10.47 4.27 -8.97
C THR A 148 -9.67 4.50 -7.68
N ILE A 149 -10.01 3.78 -6.61
CA ILE A 149 -9.28 3.87 -5.34
C ILE A 149 -7.83 3.38 -5.50
N ILE A 150 -7.59 2.33 -6.28
CA ILE A 150 -6.23 1.88 -6.64
C ILE A 150 -5.47 3.02 -7.33
N GLY A 151 -6.07 3.68 -8.33
CA GLY A 151 -5.46 4.82 -9.02
C GLY A 151 -5.10 5.97 -8.06
N ILE A 152 -6.00 6.32 -7.15
CA ILE A 152 -5.77 7.35 -6.12
C ILE A 152 -4.63 6.93 -5.19
N ASN A 153 -4.60 5.67 -4.74
CA ASN A 153 -3.54 5.17 -3.90
C ASN A 153 -2.18 5.13 -4.62
N VAL A 154 -2.17 4.76 -5.91
CA VAL A 154 -0.97 4.84 -6.76
C VAL A 154 -0.46 6.28 -6.84
N TRP A 155 -1.36 7.25 -7.11
CA TRP A 155 -1.01 8.67 -7.14
C TRP A 155 -0.40 9.15 -5.82
N HIS A 156 -0.91 8.67 -4.70
CA HIS A 156 -0.38 9.00 -3.37
C HIS A 156 0.98 8.33 -3.09
N MET A 157 1.20 7.09 -3.59
CA MET A 157 2.35 6.24 -3.21
C MET A 157 3.51 6.24 -4.21
N PHE A 158 3.27 6.54 -5.52
CA PHE A 158 4.36 6.48 -6.50
C PHE A 158 5.55 7.38 -6.15
N PRO A 159 5.39 8.55 -5.48
CA PRO A 159 6.53 9.40 -5.17
C PRO A 159 7.52 8.75 -4.21
N PHE A 160 7.03 7.95 -3.25
CA PHE A 160 7.89 7.17 -2.35
C PHE A 160 8.72 6.15 -3.15
N ALA A 161 8.09 5.40 -4.05
CA ALA A 161 8.79 4.46 -4.92
C ALA A 161 9.81 5.18 -5.82
N MET A 162 9.39 6.28 -6.46
CA MET A 162 10.25 7.13 -7.29
C MET A 162 11.49 7.62 -6.54
N LEU A 163 11.32 8.13 -5.32
CA LEU A 163 12.42 8.68 -4.53
C LEU A 163 13.48 7.63 -4.21
N LEU A 164 13.05 6.45 -3.73
CA LEU A 164 13.98 5.38 -3.36
C LEU A 164 14.68 4.79 -4.59
N ILE A 165 13.94 4.56 -5.67
CA ILE A 165 14.52 4.06 -6.93
C ILE A 165 15.47 5.08 -7.52
N LEU A 166 15.13 6.36 -7.51
CA LEU A 166 15.99 7.44 -8.00
C LEU A 166 17.29 7.53 -7.18
N ALA A 167 17.22 7.43 -5.87
CA ALA A 167 18.39 7.38 -5.00
C ALA A 167 19.29 6.18 -5.34
N ALA A 168 18.71 5.01 -5.56
CA ALA A 168 19.46 3.83 -5.98
C ALA A 168 20.10 3.97 -7.37
N LEU A 169 19.38 4.60 -8.32
CA LEU A 169 19.95 4.90 -9.65
C LEU A 169 21.20 5.78 -9.58
N GLN A 170 21.25 6.72 -8.63
CA GLN A 170 22.39 7.62 -8.44
C GLN A 170 23.63 6.92 -7.86
N THR A 171 23.49 5.72 -7.30
CA THR A 171 24.61 4.91 -6.80
C THR A 171 25.23 4.01 -7.88
N ILE A 172 24.60 3.90 -9.06
CA ILE A 172 25.16 3.15 -10.18
C ILE A 172 26.27 3.99 -10.83
N GLY A 173 27.49 3.48 -10.82
CA GLY A 173 28.67 4.16 -11.37
C GLY A 173 28.51 4.42 -12.87
N SER A 174 28.96 5.59 -13.34
CA SER A 174 28.98 5.96 -14.77
C SER A 174 29.82 4.97 -15.60
N GLU A 175 30.84 4.36 -15.00
CA GLU A 175 31.71 3.37 -15.64
C GLU A 175 30.94 2.16 -16.20
N LEU A 176 29.91 1.67 -15.48
CA LEU A 176 29.05 0.57 -15.95
C LEU A 176 28.19 0.99 -17.14
N VAL A 177 27.73 2.25 -17.15
CA VAL A 177 26.96 2.81 -18.27
C VAL A 177 27.86 2.96 -19.51
N GLU A 178 29.07 3.46 -19.33
CA GLU A 178 30.05 3.66 -20.42
C GLU A 178 30.53 2.31 -20.97
N ALA A 179 30.88 1.34 -20.11
CA ALA A 179 31.27 -0.02 -20.53
C ALA A 179 30.19 -0.66 -21.38
N SER A 180 28.93 -0.63 -20.95
CA SER A 180 27.82 -1.19 -21.72
C SER A 180 27.62 -0.55 -23.09
N ARG A 181 27.94 0.75 -23.22
CA ARG A 181 27.89 1.46 -24.52
C ARG A 181 29.05 1.05 -25.44
N ILE A 182 30.24 0.84 -24.86
CA ILE A 182 31.41 0.35 -25.62
C ILE A 182 31.11 -1.06 -26.15
N ASP A 183 30.44 -1.90 -25.37
CA ASP A 183 29.99 -3.24 -25.77
C ASP A 183 28.82 -3.23 -26.77
N GLY A 184 28.37 -2.04 -27.21
CA GLY A 184 27.30 -1.90 -28.21
C GLY A 184 25.88 -2.16 -27.69
N ALA A 185 25.67 -2.17 -26.37
CA ALA A 185 24.35 -2.41 -25.81
C ALA A 185 23.35 -1.27 -26.15
N SER A 186 22.18 -1.65 -26.65
CA SER A 186 21.07 -0.71 -26.80
C SER A 186 20.58 -0.21 -25.43
N ALA A 187 19.83 0.92 -25.39
CA ALA A 187 19.26 1.47 -24.15
C ALA A 187 18.39 0.44 -23.40
N TRP A 188 17.62 -0.40 -24.12
CA TRP A 188 16.81 -1.45 -23.55
C TRP A 188 17.67 -2.60 -22.97
N GLN A 189 18.74 -3.00 -23.66
CA GLN A 189 19.70 -4.00 -23.17
C GLN A 189 20.40 -3.51 -21.91
N HIS A 190 20.90 -2.27 -21.91
CA HIS A 190 21.48 -1.66 -20.72
C HIS A 190 20.46 -1.64 -19.54
N PHE A 191 19.23 -1.21 -19.77
CA PHE A 191 18.20 -1.22 -18.74
C PHE A 191 17.94 -2.64 -18.20
N ARG A 192 17.73 -3.61 -19.11
CA ARG A 192 17.30 -4.98 -18.75
C ARG A 192 18.41 -5.78 -18.09
N TYR A 193 19.65 -5.64 -18.52
CA TYR A 193 20.75 -6.46 -18.08
C TYR A 193 21.71 -5.77 -17.08
N VAL A 194 21.70 -4.45 -16.98
CA VAL A 194 22.56 -3.70 -16.04
C VAL A 194 21.71 -3.01 -14.98
N THR A 195 20.86 -2.07 -15.40
CA THR A 195 20.13 -1.19 -14.46
C THR A 195 19.14 -1.97 -13.60
N LEU A 196 18.25 -2.78 -14.20
CA LEU A 196 17.18 -3.50 -13.49
C LEU A 196 17.70 -4.53 -12.50
N PRO A 197 18.74 -5.35 -12.79
CA PRO A 197 19.35 -6.24 -11.82
C PRO A 197 19.96 -5.51 -10.62
N LEU A 198 20.63 -4.39 -10.84
CA LEU A 198 21.19 -3.56 -9.76
C LEU A 198 20.12 -2.92 -8.87
N LEU A 199 18.98 -2.55 -9.46
CA LEU A 199 17.83 -1.99 -8.74
C LEU A 199 16.99 -3.06 -8.02
N LYS A 200 17.19 -4.37 -8.29
CA LYS A 200 16.36 -5.46 -7.75
C LYS A 200 16.17 -5.35 -6.24
N ARG A 201 17.25 -5.11 -5.49
CA ARG A 201 17.19 -4.97 -4.01
C ARG A 201 16.29 -3.81 -3.59
N THR A 202 16.48 -2.65 -4.19
CA THR A 202 15.69 -1.45 -3.87
C THR A 202 14.22 -1.64 -4.24
N ILE A 203 13.93 -2.18 -5.43
CA ILE A 203 12.56 -2.46 -5.86
C ILE A 203 11.87 -3.43 -4.90
N MET A 204 12.56 -4.49 -4.43
CA MET A 204 12.01 -5.40 -3.44
C MET A 204 11.77 -4.73 -2.08
N MET A 205 12.66 -3.86 -1.62
CA MET A 205 12.45 -3.08 -0.38
C MET A 205 11.23 -2.18 -0.50
N VAL A 206 11.08 -1.47 -1.62
CA VAL A 206 9.90 -0.66 -1.93
C VAL A 206 8.64 -1.53 -1.95
N ALA A 207 8.68 -2.69 -2.62
CA ALA A 207 7.55 -3.61 -2.71
C ALA A 207 7.11 -4.11 -1.33
N ILE A 208 8.03 -4.51 -0.45
CA ILE A 208 7.73 -4.91 0.93
C ILE A 208 7.03 -3.77 1.67
N THR A 209 7.62 -2.58 1.65
CA THR A 209 7.11 -1.42 2.38
C THR A 209 5.71 -1.03 1.91
N LEU A 210 5.50 -0.93 0.60
CA LEU A 210 4.19 -0.59 0.02
C LEU A 210 3.15 -1.69 0.26
N THR A 211 3.55 -2.97 0.28
CA THR A 211 2.64 -4.10 0.58
C THR A 211 2.12 -4.01 2.01
N ILE A 212 3.02 -3.84 2.99
CA ILE A 212 2.66 -3.71 4.41
C ILE A 212 1.72 -2.51 4.60
N TYR A 213 2.06 -1.38 3.97
CA TYR A 213 1.27 -0.17 4.05
C TYR A 213 -0.13 -0.34 3.43
N SER A 214 -0.23 -0.95 2.24
CA SER A 214 -1.48 -1.14 1.53
C SER A 214 -2.41 -2.15 2.22
N PHE A 215 -1.90 -3.22 2.83
CA PHE A 215 -2.73 -4.15 3.61
C PHE A 215 -3.33 -3.50 4.86
N SER A 216 -2.67 -2.51 5.43
CA SER A 216 -3.12 -1.78 6.63
C SER A 216 -3.95 -0.54 6.28
N GLN A 217 -4.30 -0.36 4.99
CA GLN A 217 -4.96 0.84 4.51
C GLN A 217 -6.44 0.88 4.89
N VAL A 218 -6.78 1.73 5.86
CA VAL A 218 -8.17 2.01 6.27
C VAL A 218 -8.58 3.38 5.79
N THR A 219 -7.80 4.41 6.11
CA THR A 219 -8.19 5.82 6.00
C THR A 219 -8.67 6.19 4.60
N LEU A 220 -7.89 5.86 3.55
CA LEU A 220 -8.23 6.23 2.18
C LEU A 220 -9.54 5.58 1.74
N ILE A 221 -9.66 4.26 1.90
CA ILE A 221 -10.82 3.50 1.44
C ILE A 221 -12.08 3.87 2.24
N TYR A 222 -11.95 3.93 3.57
CA TYR A 222 -13.08 4.24 4.44
C TYR A 222 -13.61 5.65 4.22
N THR A 223 -12.73 6.64 4.04
CA THR A 223 -13.13 8.03 3.81
C THR A 223 -13.77 8.23 2.44
N LEU A 224 -13.30 7.53 1.39
CA LEU A 224 -13.84 7.68 0.04
C LEU A 224 -15.19 6.98 -0.13
N THR A 225 -15.32 5.74 0.32
CA THR A 225 -16.47 4.88 -0.01
C THR A 225 -17.06 4.15 1.20
N GLY A 226 -16.40 4.20 2.36
CA GLY A 226 -16.80 3.37 3.50
C GLY A 226 -16.75 1.86 3.23
N GLY A 227 -16.03 1.40 2.18
CA GLY A 227 -16.04 0.01 1.74
C GLY A 227 -17.12 -0.32 0.70
N GLY A 228 -17.96 0.67 0.30
CA GLY A 228 -19.01 0.55 -0.71
C GLY A 228 -18.49 0.77 -2.14
N PRO A 229 -19.39 0.80 -3.14
CA PRO A 229 -20.78 0.34 -3.05
C PRO A 229 -20.88 -1.19 -2.94
N LEU A 230 -21.89 -1.69 -2.26
CA LEU A 230 -22.18 -3.13 -2.09
C LEU A 230 -20.99 -3.98 -1.59
N GLY A 231 -20.06 -3.39 -0.82
CA GLY A 231 -18.85 -4.07 -0.36
C GLY A 231 -17.71 -4.18 -1.38
N ALA A 232 -17.86 -3.61 -2.58
CA ALA A 232 -16.88 -3.75 -3.68
C ALA A 232 -15.48 -3.23 -3.33
N THR A 233 -15.37 -2.29 -2.39
CA THR A 233 -14.09 -1.74 -1.93
C THR A 233 -13.77 -2.11 -0.48
N GLU A 234 -14.55 -3.03 0.14
CA GLU A 234 -14.34 -3.42 1.53
C GLU A 234 -13.13 -4.33 1.67
N ALA A 235 -11.95 -3.73 1.90
CA ALA A 235 -10.72 -4.46 2.20
C ALA A 235 -10.71 -4.98 3.65
N LEU A 236 -9.85 -5.98 3.96
CA LEU A 236 -9.74 -6.58 5.30
C LEU A 236 -9.56 -5.56 6.42
N ALA A 237 -8.72 -4.55 6.21
CA ALA A 237 -8.49 -3.52 7.22
C ALA A 237 -9.73 -2.65 7.46
N VAL A 238 -10.50 -2.35 6.41
CA VAL A 238 -11.78 -1.63 6.51
C VAL A 238 -12.82 -2.47 7.21
N LEU A 239 -12.93 -3.76 6.87
CA LEU A 239 -13.82 -4.70 7.55
C LEU A 239 -13.45 -4.83 9.03
N ALA A 240 -12.18 -5.01 9.36
CA ALA A 240 -11.71 -5.08 10.74
C ALA A 240 -12.06 -3.81 11.53
N PHE A 241 -11.87 -2.63 10.91
CA PHE A 241 -12.23 -1.35 11.51
C PHE A 241 -13.74 -1.27 11.80
N LYS A 242 -14.60 -1.61 10.85
CA LYS A 242 -16.05 -1.60 11.04
C LYS A 242 -16.48 -2.57 12.15
N LEU A 243 -15.98 -3.80 12.13
CA LEU A 243 -16.29 -4.81 13.14
C LEU A 243 -15.86 -4.36 14.54
N ALA A 244 -14.70 -3.69 14.66
CA ALA A 244 -14.22 -3.21 15.95
C ALA A 244 -14.98 -2.00 16.48
N PHE A 245 -15.25 -1.01 15.64
CA PHE A 245 -15.71 0.32 16.06
C PHE A 245 -17.18 0.62 15.72
N THR A 246 -17.77 -0.12 14.79
CA THR A 246 -19.19 0.02 14.46
C THR A 246 -20.00 -1.12 15.07
N ASP A 247 -19.55 -2.37 14.88
CA ASP A 247 -20.28 -3.57 15.28
C ASP A 247 -19.89 -4.07 16.67
N TRP A 248 -18.85 -3.50 17.28
CA TRP A 248 -18.31 -3.82 18.60
C TRP A 248 -17.91 -5.31 18.78
N ARG A 249 -17.62 -6.00 17.67
CA ARG A 249 -17.12 -7.38 17.65
C ARG A 249 -15.58 -7.40 17.66
N ILE A 250 -14.97 -6.88 18.73
CA ILE A 250 -13.52 -6.62 18.80
C ILE A 250 -12.72 -7.93 18.71
N GLY A 251 -13.19 -9.04 19.31
CA GLY A 251 -12.52 -10.35 19.20
C GLY A 251 -12.42 -10.85 17.77
N TYR A 252 -13.51 -10.77 17.02
CA TYR A 252 -13.50 -11.13 15.60
C TYR A 252 -12.71 -10.15 14.72
N ALA A 253 -12.81 -8.84 15.01
CA ALA A 253 -11.98 -7.84 14.36
C ALA A 253 -10.47 -8.07 14.60
N ALA A 254 -10.10 -8.47 15.81
CA ALA A 254 -8.72 -8.82 16.16
C ALA A 254 -8.22 -10.06 15.40
N THR A 255 -9.11 -11.01 15.07
CA THR A 255 -8.78 -12.16 14.20
C THR A 255 -8.43 -11.71 12.78
N LEU A 256 -9.18 -10.73 12.21
CA LEU A 256 -8.82 -10.11 10.93
C LEU A 256 -7.49 -9.37 11.00
N GLY A 257 -7.22 -8.65 12.10
CA GLY A 257 -5.91 -8.03 12.34
C GLY A 257 -4.77 -9.06 12.38
N ALA A 258 -4.96 -10.20 13.04
CA ALA A 258 -4.00 -11.30 13.06
C ALA A 258 -3.79 -11.90 11.66
N LEU A 259 -4.85 -12.03 10.85
CA LEU A 259 -4.75 -12.46 9.45
C LEU A 259 -3.93 -11.47 8.61
N ILE A 260 -4.20 -10.17 8.71
CA ILE A 260 -3.44 -9.12 8.02
C ILE A 260 -1.96 -9.20 8.41
N PHE A 261 -1.68 -9.39 9.70
CA PHE A 261 -0.30 -9.54 10.18
C PHE A 261 0.37 -10.79 9.60
N ALA A 262 -0.31 -11.92 9.59
CA ALA A 262 0.19 -13.17 8.99
C ALA A 262 0.46 -13.02 7.47
N LEU A 263 -0.45 -12.35 6.74
CA LEU A 263 -0.26 -12.04 5.32
C LEU A 263 0.98 -11.16 5.09
N ASN A 264 1.16 -10.10 5.88
CA ASN A 264 2.34 -9.24 5.79
C ASN A 264 3.64 -10.00 6.05
N LEU A 265 3.65 -10.91 7.05
CA LEU A 265 4.81 -11.78 7.31
C LEU A 265 5.07 -12.73 6.14
N ALA A 266 4.03 -13.33 5.57
CA ALA A 266 4.15 -14.26 4.44
C ALA A 266 4.71 -13.54 3.19
N PHE A 267 4.18 -12.36 2.84
CA PHE A 267 4.70 -11.56 1.74
C PHE A 267 6.13 -11.08 2.01
N GLY A 268 6.42 -10.60 3.23
CA GLY A 268 7.78 -10.22 3.62
C GLY A 268 8.78 -11.36 3.48
N ALA A 269 8.42 -12.56 3.94
CA ALA A 269 9.25 -13.76 3.78
C ALA A 269 9.44 -14.15 2.31
N ALA A 270 8.38 -14.05 1.49
CA ALA A 270 8.46 -14.32 0.05
C ALA A 270 9.41 -13.35 -0.66
N TYR A 271 9.32 -12.05 -0.38
CA TYR A 271 10.23 -11.05 -0.94
C TYR A 271 11.69 -11.27 -0.52
N ILE A 272 11.95 -11.58 0.77
CA ILE A 272 13.29 -11.89 1.26
C ILE A 272 13.86 -13.15 0.56
N ARG A 273 13.02 -14.15 0.34
CA ARG A 273 13.43 -15.38 -0.38
C ARG A 273 13.86 -15.07 -1.82
N VAL A 274 13.11 -14.23 -2.53
CA VAL A 274 13.46 -13.78 -3.89
C VAL A 274 14.76 -12.96 -3.91
N LEU A 275 15.03 -12.17 -2.85
CA LEU A 275 16.30 -11.43 -2.73
C LEU A 275 17.52 -12.31 -2.51
N ARG A 276 17.34 -13.43 -1.82
CA ARG A 276 18.43 -14.39 -1.49
C ARG A 276 18.72 -15.38 -2.59
N SER A 277 17.82 -15.53 -3.57
CA SER A 277 18.05 -16.41 -4.72
C SER A 277 19.23 -15.86 -5.54
N PRO A 278 20.33 -16.60 -5.68
CA PRO A 278 21.43 -16.21 -6.56
C PRO A 278 20.90 -16.17 -8.00
N THR A 279 21.03 -15.04 -8.66
CA THR A 279 20.79 -14.89 -10.10
C THR A 279 22.08 -15.13 -10.83
#